data_7474f36c159fc219fc329487846d3759
#
_entry.id   7474f36c159fc219fc329487846d3759
#
_cell.length_a   1.000
_cell.length_b   1.000
_cell.length_c   1.000
_cell.angle_alpha   90.00
_cell.angle_beta   90.00
_cell.angle_gamma   90.00
#
_symmetry.space_group_name_H-M   'P 1'
#
loop_
_entity.id
_entity.type
_entity.pdbx_description
1 polymer ?
#
loop_
_entity_poly.entity_id
_entity_poly.type
_entity_poly.pdbx_seq_one_letter_code
_entity_poly.pdbx_strand_id
1 'polypeptide(L)'
;MNLILLFESDFIGSDKATLNDRRFFHIRDIHQPEIGDHLKVGLLNGEIGTGLVVEVSNSKITFQVELNQQPPVPLPLTMLLALPRPKMLKRTLQTITSMGVKELYLINAYRVDKSYWSSPVLSEKTLNEHLLLGLEQAGDTRLPNVYLRKRFKPFVEDELPTIANNTRALVAHPYHAQGCPAEASTPTTLAIGPEGGFIPYEVEKLQQTGFQAVHIGSRILRVENAVPVLLARLFPLI
;
A
#
# COMPACT_ATOMS: atom_id res chain seq x y z
N MET A 1 -14.44 -1.93 8.38
CA MET A 1 -14.03 -0.70 7.65
C MET A 1 -14.02 0.43 8.66
N ASN A 2 -12.85 1.07 8.83
CA ASN A 2 -12.67 2.13 9.83
C ASN A 2 -12.88 3.53 9.23
N LEU A 3 -12.95 3.61 7.91
CA LEU A 3 -13.25 4.81 7.13
C LEU A 3 -14.14 4.42 5.96
N ILE A 4 -15.19 5.17 5.73
CA ILE A 4 -16.00 5.08 4.51
C ILE A 4 -15.34 5.98 3.47
N LEU A 5 -14.72 5.35 2.47
CA LEU A 5 -14.06 6.09 1.40
C LEU A 5 -15.08 6.56 0.39
N LEU A 6 -15.14 7.87 0.16
CA LEU A 6 -16.00 8.52 -0.82
C LEU A 6 -15.23 8.84 -2.10
N PHE A 7 -15.92 8.83 -3.21
CA PHE A 7 -15.44 9.28 -4.51
C PHE A 7 -16.20 10.54 -4.93
N GLU A 8 -15.61 11.34 -5.80
CA GLU A 8 -16.30 12.53 -6.34
C GLU A 8 -17.65 12.18 -6.99
N SER A 9 -17.73 11.00 -7.63
CA SER A 9 -18.96 10.48 -8.25
C SER A 9 -20.08 10.15 -7.25
N ASP A 10 -19.78 10.03 -5.96
CA ASP A 10 -20.79 9.75 -4.95
C ASP A 10 -21.58 11.02 -4.54
N PHE A 11 -21.02 12.20 -4.85
CA PHE A 11 -21.61 13.46 -4.44
C PHE A 11 -22.78 13.87 -5.34
N ILE A 12 -23.89 14.26 -4.70
CA ILE A 12 -25.12 14.78 -5.31
C ILE A 12 -25.29 16.27 -4.99
N GLY A 13 -24.23 17.02 -5.04
CA GLY A 13 -24.15 18.44 -4.64
C GLY A 13 -22.81 18.71 -3.99
N SER A 14 -22.70 19.82 -3.27
CA SER A 14 -21.42 20.23 -2.67
C SER A 14 -21.04 19.45 -1.41
N ASP A 15 -22.03 18.93 -0.67
CA ASP A 15 -21.88 18.45 0.69
C ASP A 15 -22.72 17.20 1.01
N LYS A 16 -23.34 16.58 -0.01
CA LYS A 16 -24.12 15.35 0.15
C LYS A 16 -23.54 14.24 -0.71
N ALA A 17 -23.31 13.07 -0.11
CA ALA A 17 -22.87 11.88 -0.82
C ALA A 17 -23.86 10.73 -0.63
N THR A 18 -24.09 9.94 -1.70
CA THR A 18 -24.98 8.78 -1.69
C THR A 18 -24.23 7.53 -2.11
N LEU A 19 -24.36 6.46 -1.33
CA LEU A 19 -23.77 5.16 -1.60
C LEU A 19 -24.85 4.12 -1.85
N ASN A 20 -24.63 3.28 -2.90
CA ASN A 20 -25.51 2.17 -3.27
C ASN A 20 -24.72 0.92 -3.70
N ASP A 21 -23.41 0.90 -3.49
CA ASP A 21 -22.49 -0.15 -3.87
C ASP A 21 -22.05 -1.03 -2.67
N ARG A 22 -20.93 -1.76 -2.80
CA ARG A 22 -20.37 -2.62 -1.75
C ARG A 22 -20.21 -1.91 -0.40
N ARG A 23 -19.93 -0.61 -0.41
CA ARG A 23 -19.75 0.20 0.80
C ARG A 23 -21.08 0.35 1.54
N PHE A 24 -22.17 0.61 0.81
CA PHE A 24 -23.52 0.64 1.38
C PHE A 24 -23.88 -0.71 2.03
N PHE A 25 -23.67 -1.83 1.34
CA PHE A 25 -23.99 -3.15 1.91
C PHE A 25 -23.18 -3.44 3.18
N HIS A 26 -21.88 -3.11 3.18
CA HIS A 26 -21.04 -3.28 4.36
C HIS A 26 -21.49 -2.39 5.54
N ILE A 27 -21.83 -1.13 5.28
CA ILE A 27 -22.33 -0.20 6.30
C ILE A 27 -23.64 -0.71 6.89
N ARG A 28 -24.56 -1.11 6.05
CA ARG A 28 -25.86 -1.68 6.47
C ARG A 28 -25.70 -2.93 7.34
N ASP A 29 -24.86 -3.86 6.90
CA ASP A 29 -24.77 -5.19 7.51
C ASP A 29 -23.91 -5.17 8.81
N ILE A 30 -22.96 -4.27 8.92
CA ILE A 30 -22.02 -4.21 10.06
C ILE A 30 -22.32 -3.06 11.01
N HIS A 31 -22.55 -1.86 10.49
CA HIS A 31 -22.77 -0.66 11.32
C HIS A 31 -24.23 -0.42 11.67
N GLN A 32 -25.17 -0.91 10.81
CA GLN A 32 -26.62 -0.76 10.99
C GLN A 32 -27.03 0.67 11.39
N PRO A 33 -26.60 1.71 10.63
CA PRO A 33 -26.75 3.08 11.05
C PRO A 33 -28.21 3.53 10.98
N GLU A 34 -28.56 4.43 11.89
CA GLU A 34 -29.85 5.15 11.90
C GLU A 34 -29.66 6.59 11.38
N ILE A 35 -30.76 7.23 11.00
CA ILE A 35 -30.74 8.65 10.63
C ILE A 35 -30.32 9.46 11.86
N GLY A 36 -29.31 10.33 11.69
CA GLY A 36 -28.70 11.10 12.75
C GLY A 36 -27.35 10.55 13.23
N ASP A 37 -26.99 9.34 12.84
CA ASP A 37 -25.68 8.78 13.18
C ASP A 37 -24.55 9.49 12.43
N HIS A 38 -23.37 9.53 13.08
CA HIS A 38 -22.15 10.10 12.53
C HIS A 38 -21.16 8.98 12.21
N LEU A 39 -20.76 8.88 10.95
CA LEU A 39 -19.78 7.91 10.51
C LEU A 39 -18.53 8.63 9.97
N LYS A 40 -17.36 8.02 10.17
CA LYS A 40 -16.10 8.55 9.63
C LYS A 40 -16.05 8.34 8.13
N VAL A 41 -15.92 9.43 7.39
CA VAL A 41 -15.83 9.43 5.92
C VAL A 41 -14.53 10.09 5.45
N GLY A 42 -14.15 9.89 4.19
CA GLY A 42 -13.01 10.59 3.59
C GLY A 42 -13.09 10.56 2.08
N LEU A 43 -12.76 11.66 1.43
CA LEU A 43 -12.70 11.75 -0.02
C LEU A 43 -11.40 11.13 -0.53
N LEU A 44 -11.46 10.25 -1.52
CA LEU A 44 -10.26 9.66 -2.12
C LEU A 44 -9.29 10.76 -2.59
N ASN A 45 -8.04 10.68 -2.13
CA ASN A 45 -6.98 11.66 -2.31
C ASN A 45 -7.28 13.06 -1.72
N GLY A 46 -8.31 13.18 -0.90
CA GLY A 46 -8.72 14.39 -0.23
C GLY A 46 -8.72 14.24 1.30
N GLU A 47 -9.50 15.12 1.93
CA GLU A 47 -9.60 15.21 3.38
C GLU A 47 -10.50 14.10 3.97
N ILE A 48 -10.35 13.90 5.26
CA ILE A 48 -11.15 13.04 6.11
C ILE A 48 -12.14 13.91 6.90
N GLY A 49 -13.24 13.33 7.31
CA GLY A 49 -14.21 14.04 8.14
C GLY A 49 -15.35 13.16 8.62
N THR A 50 -16.50 13.74 8.73
CA THR A 50 -17.71 13.10 9.27
C THR A 50 -18.85 13.15 8.25
N GLY A 51 -19.54 12.03 8.11
CA GLY A 51 -20.79 11.92 7.38
C GLY A 51 -21.96 11.73 8.34
N LEU A 52 -22.83 12.72 8.42
CA LEU A 52 -24.11 12.61 9.13
C LEU A 52 -25.09 11.84 8.25
N VAL A 53 -25.64 10.76 8.74
CA VAL A 53 -26.64 9.95 8.02
C VAL A 53 -27.96 10.73 7.96
N VAL A 54 -28.38 11.12 6.75
CA VAL A 54 -29.61 11.88 6.52
C VAL A 54 -30.71 11.06 5.86
N GLU A 55 -30.37 9.96 5.20
CA GLU A 55 -31.32 9.02 4.58
C GLU A 55 -30.76 7.60 4.60
N VAL A 56 -31.59 6.64 4.99
CA VAL A 56 -31.31 5.20 4.89
C VAL A 56 -32.49 4.51 4.24
N SER A 57 -32.23 3.70 3.23
CA SER A 57 -33.24 2.87 2.56
C SER A 57 -32.69 1.46 2.33
N ASN A 58 -33.51 0.59 1.73
CA ASN A 58 -33.08 -0.79 1.39
C ASN A 58 -32.00 -0.85 0.30
N SER A 59 -31.77 0.25 -0.44
CA SER A 59 -30.87 0.27 -1.60
C SER A 59 -29.76 1.34 -1.55
N LYS A 60 -29.84 2.31 -0.63
CA LYS A 60 -28.87 3.40 -0.54
C LYS A 60 -28.82 4.00 0.87
N ILE A 61 -27.71 4.67 1.12
CA ILE A 61 -27.51 5.57 2.27
C ILE A 61 -26.99 6.91 1.77
N THR A 62 -27.51 8.00 2.36
CA THR A 62 -27.08 9.37 2.03
C THR A 62 -26.52 10.05 3.27
N PHE A 63 -25.38 10.71 3.09
CA PHE A 63 -24.69 11.49 4.12
C PHE A 63 -24.71 12.98 3.80
N GLN A 64 -24.87 13.79 4.84
CA GLN A 64 -24.35 15.15 4.84
C GLN A 64 -22.88 15.08 5.26
N VAL A 65 -21.98 15.54 4.40
CA VAL A 65 -20.53 15.34 4.53
C VAL A 65 -19.85 16.64 4.94
N GLU A 66 -18.99 16.55 5.95
CA GLU A 66 -18.08 17.62 6.34
C GLU A 66 -16.65 17.04 6.35
N LEU A 67 -15.77 17.57 5.48
CA LEU A 67 -14.37 17.19 5.36
C LEU A 67 -13.49 18.32 5.87
N ASN A 68 -12.70 18.07 6.91
CA ASN A 68 -11.94 19.12 7.60
C ASN A 68 -10.62 18.62 8.23
N GLN A 69 -10.21 17.37 7.96
CA GLN A 69 -9.01 16.77 8.54
C GLN A 69 -8.11 16.26 7.43
N GLN A 70 -6.82 16.59 7.53
CA GLN A 70 -5.82 16.02 6.61
C GLN A 70 -5.65 14.52 6.88
N PRO A 71 -5.49 13.70 5.83
CA PRO A 71 -5.17 12.29 6.00
C PRO A 71 -3.78 12.11 6.63
N PRO A 72 -3.49 10.91 7.18
CA PRO A 72 -2.18 10.61 7.74
C PRO A 72 -1.04 10.92 6.78
N VAL A 73 0.10 11.36 7.33
CA VAL A 73 1.30 11.65 6.53
C VAL A 73 1.83 10.35 5.93
N PRO A 74 2.12 10.30 4.61
CA PRO A 74 2.76 9.15 3.99
C PRO A 74 4.09 8.80 4.63
N LEU A 75 4.44 7.51 4.65
CA LEU A 75 5.81 7.14 4.97
C LEU A 75 6.78 7.71 3.91
N PRO A 76 7.94 8.22 4.31
CA PRO A 76 8.98 8.65 3.38
C PRO A 76 9.68 7.43 2.77
N LEU A 77 8.92 6.58 2.08
CA LEU A 77 9.36 5.28 1.60
C LEU A 77 8.94 5.03 0.16
N THR A 78 9.90 4.66 -0.67
CA THR A 78 9.68 3.98 -1.96
C THR A 78 9.95 2.49 -1.77
N MET A 79 8.95 1.65 -2.02
CA MET A 79 9.06 0.20 -1.89
C MET A 79 9.25 -0.46 -3.25
N LEU A 80 10.30 -1.27 -3.38
CA LEU A 80 10.53 -2.16 -4.51
C LEU A 80 10.20 -3.58 -4.05
N LEU A 81 9.09 -4.13 -4.50
CA LEU A 81 8.64 -5.47 -4.12
C LEU A 81 8.73 -6.41 -5.33
N ALA A 82 9.59 -7.43 -5.25
CA ALA A 82 9.57 -8.49 -6.23
C ALA A 82 8.20 -9.17 -6.22
N LEU A 83 7.58 -9.33 -7.40
CA LEU A 83 6.18 -9.73 -7.54
C LEU A 83 5.91 -11.05 -6.81
N PRO A 84 5.14 -11.03 -5.71
CA PRO A 84 4.80 -12.24 -4.97
C PRO A 84 3.71 -13.04 -5.69
N ARG A 85 3.41 -14.23 -5.19
CA ARG A 85 2.30 -15.05 -5.71
C ARG A 85 0.99 -14.25 -5.73
N PRO A 86 0.14 -14.40 -6.76
CA PRO A 86 -1.08 -13.60 -6.91
C PRO A 86 -1.99 -13.55 -5.68
N LYS A 87 -2.14 -14.69 -4.98
CA LYS A 87 -2.93 -14.76 -3.73
C LYS A 87 -2.30 -13.92 -2.60
N MET A 88 -0.97 -13.89 -2.52
CA MET A 88 -0.25 -13.13 -1.51
C MET A 88 -0.20 -11.65 -1.87
N LEU A 89 -0.07 -11.31 -3.16
CA LEU A 89 -0.07 -9.92 -3.62
C LEU A 89 -1.30 -9.15 -3.11
N LYS A 90 -2.49 -9.73 -3.20
CA LYS A 90 -3.73 -9.11 -2.70
C LYS A 90 -3.62 -8.68 -1.23
N ARG A 91 -3.14 -9.57 -0.37
CA ARG A 91 -2.97 -9.29 1.07
C ARG A 91 -1.84 -8.29 1.31
N THR A 92 -0.73 -8.44 0.58
CA THR A 92 0.41 -7.55 0.71
C THR A 92 0.05 -6.12 0.30
N LEU A 93 -0.73 -5.91 -0.77
CA LEU A 93 -1.24 -4.60 -1.17
C LEU A 93 -2.06 -3.93 -0.06
N GLN A 94 -2.99 -4.67 0.57
CA GLN A 94 -3.75 -4.15 1.70
C GLN A 94 -2.85 -3.78 2.87
N THR A 95 -1.87 -4.65 3.22
CA THR A 95 -0.94 -4.42 4.32
C THR A 95 -0.08 -3.18 4.09
N ILE A 96 0.60 -3.07 2.92
CA ILE A 96 1.48 -1.94 2.63
C ILE A 96 0.72 -0.62 2.58
N THR A 97 -0.51 -0.65 2.04
CA THR A 97 -1.37 0.54 1.99
C THR A 97 -1.78 0.97 3.38
N SER A 98 -2.23 0.02 4.23
CA SER A 98 -2.63 0.32 5.61
C SER A 98 -1.46 0.77 6.49
N MET A 99 -0.23 0.48 6.10
CA MET A 99 0.98 0.96 6.77
C MET A 99 1.54 2.27 6.19
N GLY A 100 0.82 2.95 5.29
CA GLY A 100 1.18 4.28 4.82
C GLY A 100 2.18 4.34 3.66
N VAL A 101 2.49 3.22 3.00
CA VAL A 101 3.33 3.21 1.78
C VAL A 101 2.54 3.80 0.62
N LYS A 102 3.12 4.77 -0.10
CA LYS A 102 2.47 5.45 -1.24
C LYS A 102 3.19 5.28 -2.57
N GLU A 103 4.44 4.84 -2.57
CA GLU A 103 5.22 4.59 -3.78
C GLU A 103 5.63 3.11 -3.82
N LEU A 104 5.02 2.33 -4.72
CA LEU A 104 5.23 0.90 -4.86
C LEU A 104 5.65 0.52 -6.27
N TYR A 105 6.82 -0.07 -6.41
CA TYR A 105 7.29 -0.71 -7.63
C TYR A 105 7.17 -2.23 -7.50
N LEU A 106 6.29 -2.86 -8.26
CA LEU A 106 6.24 -4.31 -8.42
C LEU A 106 7.26 -4.69 -9.51
N ILE A 107 8.33 -5.36 -9.10
CA ILE A 107 9.46 -5.66 -9.96
C ILE A 107 9.57 -7.15 -10.26
N ASN A 108 10.18 -7.49 -11.40
CA ASN A 108 10.56 -8.87 -11.69
C ASN A 108 11.83 -9.24 -10.92
N ALA A 109 12.00 -10.53 -10.66
CA ALA A 109 13.25 -11.14 -10.16
C ALA A 109 13.35 -12.56 -10.72
N TYR A 110 14.53 -13.15 -10.68
CA TYR A 110 14.81 -14.49 -11.25
C TYR A 110 13.86 -15.57 -10.70
N ARG A 111 13.54 -15.49 -9.41
CA ARG A 111 12.65 -16.45 -8.73
C ARG A 111 11.17 -16.03 -8.72
N VAL A 112 10.78 -15.04 -9.52
CA VAL A 112 9.38 -14.72 -9.79
C VAL A 112 8.89 -15.60 -10.94
N ASP A 113 7.81 -16.33 -10.72
CA ASP A 113 7.20 -17.14 -11.78
C ASP A 113 6.63 -16.23 -12.88
N LYS A 114 6.96 -16.54 -14.14
CA LYS A 114 6.51 -15.75 -15.30
C LYS A 114 4.98 -15.65 -15.39
N SER A 115 4.27 -16.68 -14.92
CA SER A 115 2.79 -16.68 -14.93
C SER A 115 2.19 -15.62 -14.02
N TYR A 116 2.91 -15.15 -12.98
CA TYR A 116 2.39 -14.09 -12.09
C TYR A 116 2.17 -12.78 -12.84
N TRP A 117 3.02 -12.50 -13.86
CA TRP A 117 2.91 -11.31 -14.70
C TRP A 117 1.71 -11.31 -15.66
N SER A 118 1.09 -12.46 -15.89
CA SER A 118 -0.15 -12.61 -16.65
C SER A 118 -1.39 -12.76 -15.77
N SER A 119 -1.23 -12.66 -14.46
CA SER A 119 -2.33 -12.80 -13.51
C SER A 119 -3.33 -11.63 -13.61
N PRO A 120 -4.65 -11.90 -13.61
CA PRO A 120 -5.69 -10.88 -13.55
C PRO A 120 -5.58 -9.95 -12.33
N VAL A 121 -4.86 -10.36 -11.27
CA VAL A 121 -4.61 -9.53 -10.09
C VAL A 121 -3.82 -8.25 -10.42
N LEU A 122 -3.04 -8.26 -11.51
CA LEU A 122 -2.30 -7.08 -11.97
C LEU A 122 -3.13 -6.12 -12.82
N SER A 123 -4.42 -6.39 -13.06
CA SER A 123 -5.28 -5.40 -13.68
C SER A 123 -5.43 -4.18 -12.77
N GLU A 124 -5.47 -2.99 -13.34
CA GLU A 124 -5.64 -1.73 -12.61
C GLU A 124 -6.84 -1.80 -11.65
N LYS A 125 -7.97 -2.33 -12.13
CA LYS A 125 -9.17 -2.52 -11.32
C LYS A 125 -8.88 -3.33 -10.06
N THR A 126 -8.25 -4.51 -10.19
CA THR A 126 -8.00 -5.38 -9.04
C THR A 126 -6.93 -4.81 -8.10
N LEU A 127 -5.88 -4.17 -8.64
CA LEU A 127 -4.90 -3.47 -7.81
C LEU A 127 -5.61 -2.39 -6.96
N ASN A 128 -6.38 -1.52 -7.61
CA ASN A 128 -7.11 -0.45 -6.94
C ASN A 128 -8.09 -0.99 -5.87
N GLU A 129 -8.84 -2.06 -6.16
CA GLU A 129 -9.72 -2.70 -5.18
C GLU A 129 -8.98 -3.05 -3.88
N HIS A 130 -7.78 -3.62 -3.96
CA HIS A 130 -7.00 -4.02 -2.78
C HIS A 130 -6.33 -2.83 -2.08
N LEU A 131 -5.93 -1.80 -2.81
CA LEU A 131 -5.41 -0.56 -2.24
C LEU A 131 -6.51 0.19 -1.48
N LEU A 132 -7.71 0.32 -2.07
CA LEU A 132 -8.86 0.95 -1.41
C LEU A 132 -9.25 0.24 -0.11
N LEU A 133 -9.27 -1.11 -0.09
CA LEU A 133 -9.51 -1.87 1.14
C LEU A 133 -8.45 -1.59 2.22
N GLY A 134 -7.19 -1.39 1.83
CA GLY A 134 -6.13 -0.99 2.75
C GLY A 134 -6.34 0.42 3.31
N LEU A 135 -6.77 1.37 2.49
CA LEU A 135 -7.11 2.73 2.92
C LEU A 135 -8.28 2.74 3.90
N GLU A 136 -9.37 2.06 3.57
CA GLU A 136 -10.56 1.94 4.41
C GLU A 136 -10.24 1.34 5.78
N GLN A 137 -9.30 0.38 5.83
CA GLN A 137 -8.84 -0.22 7.08
C GLN A 137 -7.99 0.73 7.91
N ALA A 138 -7.08 1.48 7.27
CA ALA A 138 -6.16 2.38 7.94
C ALA A 138 -6.78 3.72 8.34
N GLY A 139 -7.94 4.08 7.78
CA GLY A 139 -8.50 5.42 7.93
C GLY A 139 -7.73 6.49 7.15
N ASP A 140 -7.22 6.13 5.98
CA ASP A 140 -6.44 6.98 5.08
C ASP A 140 -7.19 7.19 3.76
N THR A 141 -6.91 8.27 3.06
CA THR A 141 -7.53 8.61 1.78
C THR A 141 -6.55 8.66 0.61
N ARG A 142 -5.24 8.70 0.87
CA ARG A 142 -4.21 8.85 -0.17
C ARG A 142 -3.92 7.52 -0.86
N LEU A 143 -4.33 7.40 -2.14
CA LEU A 143 -4.10 6.19 -2.92
C LEU A 143 -2.61 6.00 -3.25
N PRO A 144 -2.03 4.81 -3.01
CA PRO A 144 -0.68 4.51 -3.46
C PRO A 144 -0.53 4.48 -4.98
N ASN A 145 0.61 4.95 -5.48
CA ASN A 145 1.04 4.75 -6.84
C ASN A 145 1.68 3.36 -7.00
N VAL A 146 1.25 2.60 -8.01
CA VAL A 146 1.79 1.26 -8.29
C VAL A 146 2.38 1.22 -9.70
N TYR A 147 3.66 0.91 -9.78
CA TYR A 147 4.41 0.82 -11.02
C TYR A 147 4.84 -0.63 -11.30
N LEU A 148 4.58 -1.12 -12.51
CA LEU A 148 4.94 -2.49 -12.91
C LEU A 148 6.25 -2.49 -13.72
N ARG A 149 7.27 -3.23 -13.28
CA ARG A 149 8.58 -3.33 -13.93
C ARG A 149 8.95 -4.79 -14.23
N LYS A 150 8.59 -5.24 -15.42
CA LYS A 150 8.72 -6.65 -15.86
C LYS A 150 10.15 -7.09 -16.19
N ARG A 151 11.12 -6.18 -16.23
CA ARG A 151 12.53 -6.48 -16.55
C ARG A 151 13.43 -5.92 -15.46
N PHE A 152 14.04 -6.82 -14.67
CA PHE A 152 14.89 -6.45 -13.54
C PHE A 152 16.09 -5.58 -13.95
N LYS A 153 16.92 -6.09 -14.88
CA LYS A 153 18.18 -5.42 -15.22
C LYS A 153 17.99 -4.01 -15.78
N PRO A 154 17.15 -3.75 -16.80
CA PRO A 154 16.90 -2.39 -17.26
C PRO A 154 16.36 -1.48 -16.16
N PHE A 155 15.45 -1.96 -15.32
CA PHE A 155 14.91 -1.18 -14.23
C PHE A 155 16.01 -0.75 -13.23
N VAL A 156 16.88 -1.69 -12.83
CA VAL A 156 17.94 -1.41 -11.85
C VAL A 156 19.05 -0.52 -12.44
N GLU A 157 19.38 -0.69 -13.72
CA GLU A 157 20.47 0.08 -14.35
C GLU A 157 20.02 1.48 -14.83
N ASP A 158 18.78 1.61 -15.35
CA ASP A 158 18.33 2.83 -16.04
C ASP A 158 17.40 3.72 -15.18
N GLU A 159 16.52 3.13 -14.36
CA GLU A 159 15.51 3.88 -13.61
C GLU A 159 15.86 4.04 -12.12
N LEU A 160 16.35 2.98 -11.49
CA LEU A 160 16.56 2.90 -10.05
C LEU A 160 17.55 3.95 -9.50
N PRO A 161 18.64 4.32 -10.19
CA PRO A 161 19.54 5.38 -9.72
C PRO A 161 18.82 6.71 -9.49
N THR A 162 17.85 7.05 -10.33
CA THR A 162 17.04 8.26 -10.17
C THR A 162 16.04 8.13 -9.03
N ILE A 163 15.37 6.98 -8.93
CA ILE A 163 14.36 6.67 -7.89
C ILE A 163 14.99 6.67 -6.49
N ALA A 164 16.17 6.08 -6.36
CA ALA A 164 16.89 5.97 -5.08
C ALA A 164 17.77 7.19 -4.76
N ASN A 165 17.80 8.18 -5.62
CA ASN A 165 18.59 9.38 -5.39
C ASN A 165 18.16 10.11 -4.11
N ASN A 166 19.14 10.50 -3.28
CA ASN A 166 18.93 11.16 -1.99
C ASN A 166 18.06 10.34 -0.99
N THR A 167 18.00 9.02 -1.16
CA THR A 167 17.34 8.13 -0.21
C THR A 167 18.35 7.19 0.44
N ARG A 168 17.98 6.63 1.58
CA ARG A 168 18.67 5.49 2.16
C ARG A 168 18.24 4.23 1.40
N ALA A 169 19.10 3.68 0.54
CA ALA A 169 18.79 2.53 -0.29
C ALA A 169 19.12 1.22 0.45
N LEU A 170 18.10 0.39 0.70
CA LEU A 170 18.21 -0.86 1.45
C LEU A 170 17.65 -2.04 0.64
N VAL A 171 18.32 -3.19 0.68
CA VAL A 171 17.81 -4.46 0.16
C VAL A 171 17.69 -5.48 1.29
N ALA A 172 16.48 -5.98 1.51
CA ALA A 172 16.23 -7.03 2.49
C ALA A 172 16.80 -8.36 1.98
N HIS A 173 17.82 -8.87 2.66
CA HIS A 173 18.51 -10.11 2.30
C HIS A 173 19.03 -10.82 3.56
N PRO A 174 18.82 -12.16 3.71
CA PRO A 174 19.18 -12.84 4.95
C PRO A 174 20.68 -13.13 5.11
N TYR A 175 21.46 -13.06 4.02
CA TYR A 175 22.87 -13.45 4.02
C TYR A 175 23.80 -12.28 3.69
N HIS A 176 25.00 -12.25 4.29
CA HIS A 176 26.01 -11.21 4.05
C HIS A 176 25.44 -9.79 4.17
N ALA A 177 24.58 -9.57 5.16
CA ALA A 177 23.84 -8.35 5.37
C ALA A 177 24.10 -7.81 6.78
N GLN A 178 23.90 -6.51 6.97
CA GLN A 178 23.94 -5.85 8.28
C GLN A 178 22.57 -5.90 8.95
N GLY A 179 22.52 -5.66 10.26
CA GLY A 179 21.24 -5.50 10.96
C GLY A 179 20.44 -4.33 10.36
N CYS A 180 19.16 -4.56 10.05
CA CYS A 180 18.28 -3.49 9.60
C CYS A 180 18.27 -2.36 10.64
N PRO A 181 18.56 -1.10 10.26
CA PRO A 181 18.54 0.00 11.20
C PRO A 181 17.16 0.16 11.85
N ALA A 182 17.15 0.63 13.09
CA ALA A 182 15.94 1.15 13.70
C ALA A 182 15.84 2.63 13.33
N GLU A 183 14.62 3.07 13.03
CA GLU A 183 14.31 4.47 12.70
C GLU A 183 15.03 5.01 11.46
N ALA A 184 14.28 5.14 10.40
CA ALA A 184 14.73 5.83 9.19
C ALA A 184 14.59 7.34 9.40
N SER A 185 15.71 8.03 9.58
CA SER A 185 15.75 9.50 9.71
C SER A 185 15.68 10.22 8.36
N THR A 186 15.78 9.50 7.25
CA THR A 186 15.79 10.02 5.88
C THR A 186 14.84 9.23 4.99
N PRO A 187 14.38 9.80 3.88
CA PRO A 187 13.65 9.05 2.87
C PRO A 187 14.37 7.75 2.51
N THR A 188 13.64 6.67 2.39
CA THR A 188 14.21 5.33 2.21
C THR A 188 13.69 4.69 0.93
N THR A 189 14.55 3.98 0.20
CA THR A 189 14.16 3.06 -0.86
C THR A 189 14.45 1.64 -0.39
N LEU A 190 13.41 0.81 -0.25
CA LEU A 190 13.51 -0.54 0.30
C LEU A 190 13.17 -1.59 -0.75
N ALA A 191 14.14 -2.44 -1.09
CA ALA A 191 13.91 -3.59 -1.99
C ALA A 191 13.68 -4.88 -1.18
N ILE A 192 12.60 -5.60 -1.51
CA ILE A 192 12.21 -6.88 -0.91
C ILE A 192 12.08 -7.92 -2.02
N GLY A 193 12.80 -9.04 -1.88
CA GLY A 193 12.79 -10.15 -2.83
C GLY A 193 11.50 -10.97 -2.82
N PRO A 194 11.33 -11.89 -3.80
CA PRO A 194 10.21 -12.83 -3.83
C PRO A 194 10.35 -13.88 -2.72
N GLU A 195 9.39 -14.81 -2.62
CA GLU A 195 9.41 -15.88 -1.61
C GLU A 195 10.70 -16.70 -1.60
N GLY A 196 11.33 -16.87 -2.76
CA GLY A 196 12.65 -17.53 -2.89
C GLY A 196 13.85 -16.61 -2.61
N GLY A 197 13.62 -15.32 -2.36
CA GLY A 197 14.66 -14.29 -2.22
C GLY A 197 15.31 -13.88 -3.54
N PHE A 198 16.08 -12.82 -3.52
CA PHE A 198 16.94 -12.42 -4.63
C PHE A 198 18.10 -13.40 -4.80
N ILE A 199 18.56 -13.64 -6.04
CA ILE A 199 19.79 -14.38 -6.31
C ILE A 199 21.02 -13.47 -6.11
N PRO A 200 22.24 -14.03 -5.92
CA PRO A 200 23.45 -13.23 -5.68
C PRO A 200 23.67 -12.13 -6.73
N TYR A 201 23.46 -12.41 -8.00
CA TYR A 201 23.56 -11.43 -9.08
C TYR A 201 22.63 -10.22 -8.88
N GLU A 202 21.40 -10.45 -8.43
CA GLU A 202 20.42 -9.38 -8.22
C GLU A 202 20.80 -8.51 -7.01
N VAL A 203 21.27 -9.13 -5.93
CA VAL A 203 21.79 -8.42 -4.77
C VAL A 203 23.00 -7.58 -5.15
N GLU A 204 23.96 -8.15 -5.89
CA GLU A 204 25.13 -7.42 -6.38
C GLU A 204 24.74 -6.24 -7.26
N LYS A 205 23.78 -6.41 -8.17
CA LYS A 205 23.27 -5.32 -9.02
C LYS A 205 22.65 -4.19 -8.21
N LEU A 206 21.85 -4.51 -7.21
CA LEU A 206 21.29 -3.52 -6.30
C LEU A 206 22.39 -2.81 -5.49
N GLN A 207 23.41 -3.53 -5.01
CA GLN A 207 24.55 -2.96 -4.29
C GLN A 207 25.37 -2.01 -5.18
N GLN A 208 25.55 -2.34 -6.47
CA GLN A 208 26.22 -1.46 -7.44
C GLN A 208 25.46 -0.14 -7.65
N THR A 209 24.16 -0.09 -7.38
CA THR A 209 23.34 1.12 -7.38
C THR A 209 23.18 1.77 -6.00
N GLY A 210 24.03 1.40 -5.04
CA GLY A 210 24.10 2.00 -3.72
C GLY A 210 23.24 1.36 -2.64
N PHE A 211 22.59 0.24 -2.91
CA PHE A 211 21.78 -0.46 -1.91
C PHE A 211 22.66 -1.20 -0.89
N GLN A 212 22.33 -1.06 0.38
CA GLN A 212 22.92 -1.81 1.48
C GLN A 212 22.06 -3.02 1.83
N ALA A 213 22.69 -4.22 1.87
CA ALA A 213 21.99 -5.42 2.28
C ALA A 213 21.73 -5.42 3.79
N VAL A 214 20.46 -5.66 4.18
CA VAL A 214 20.03 -5.65 5.58
C VAL A 214 19.18 -6.86 5.93
N HIS A 215 19.30 -7.34 7.19
CA HIS A 215 18.49 -8.43 7.73
C HIS A 215 17.77 -8.00 9.02
N ILE A 216 16.70 -8.71 9.37
CA ILE A 216 15.88 -8.48 10.58
C ILE A 216 16.03 -9.62 11.61
N GLY A 217 17.16 -10.27 11.61
CA GLY A 217 17.48 -11.37 12.51
C GLY A 217 17.89 -12.65 11.78
N SER A 218 18.10 -13.72 12.54
CA SER A 218 18.58 -15.00 12.03
C SER A 218 17.51 -15.88 11.37
N ARG A 219 16.23 -15.50 11.51
CA ARG A 219 15.11 -16.27 10.94
C ARG A 219 14.70 -15.72 9.60
N ILE A 220 14.50 -16.63 8.62
CA ILE A 220 13.99 -16.26 7.31
C ILE A 220 12.46 -16.07 7.43
N LEU A 221 11.98 -14.88 7.05
CA LEU A 221 10.57 -14.56 7.01
C LEU A 221 10.01 -14.71 5.59
N ARG A 222 8.74 -15.08 5.50
CA ARG A 222 7.99 -14.95 4.25
C ARG A 222 7.76 -13.48 3.94
N VAL A 223 7.52 -13.15 2.65
CA VAL A 223 7.33 -11.78 2.18
C VAL A 223 6.22 -11.06 2.95
N GLU A 224 5.09 -11.71 3.17
CA GLU A 224 3.94 -11.15 3.91
C GLU A 224 4.25 -10.82 5.38
N ASN A 225 5.28 -11.46 5.95
CA ASN A 225 5.75 -11.16 7.31
C ASN A 225 6.95 -10.19 7.28
N ALA A 226 7.82 -10.32 6.29
CA ALA A 226 9.00 -9.45 6.16
C ALA A 226 8.61 -7.99 5.92
N VAL A 227 7.59 -7.75 5.09
CA VAL A 227 7.11 -6.40 4.79
C VAL A 227 6.71 -5.64 6.07
N PRO A 228 5.72 -6.07 6.87
CA PRO A 228 5.33 -5.31 8.06
C PRO A 228 6.45 -5.22 9.11
N VAL A 229 7.28 -6.25 9.26
CA VAL A 229 8.38 -6.21 10.23
C VAL A 229 9.46 -5.19 9.83
N LEU A 230 9.82 -5.13 8.53
CA LEU A 230 10.77 -4.12 8.02
C LEU A 230 10.20 -2.71 8.15
N LEU A 231 8.93 -2.50 7.82
CA LEU A 231 8.28 -1.21 7.94
C LEU A 231 8.23 -0.73 9.39
N ALA A 232 7.78 -1.58 10.32
CA ALA A 232 7.74 -1.26 11.73
C ALA A 232 9.14 -1.04 12.35
N ARG A 233 10.17 -1.69 11.79
CA ARG A 233 11.56 -1.48 12.21
C ARG A 233 12.11 -0.14 11.73
N LEU A 234 11.81 0.24 10.49
CA LEU A 234 12.29 1.47 9.88
C LEU A 234 11.46 2.69 10.31
N PHE A 235 10.16 2.50 10.58
CA PHE A 235 9.21 3.54 10.92
C PHE A 235 8.40 3.14 12.16
N PRO A 236 8.98 3.19 13.36
CA PRO A 236 8.38 2.62 14.59
C PRO A 236 7.12 3.34 15.08
N LEU A 237 6.82 4.53 14.55
CA LEU A 237 5.65 5.34 14.94
C LEU A 237 4.63 5.47 13.78
N ILE A 238 4.42 4.39 13.07
CA ILE A 238 3.43 4.35 11.97
C ILE A 238 2.01 4.60 12.49
#